data_1813caffe1f87775bc01bcc9028d3651
#
_entry.id   1813caffe1f87775bc01bcc9028d3651
#
_cell.length_a   1.000
_cell.length_b   1.000
_cell.length_c   1.000
_cell.angle_alpha   90.00
_cell.angle_beta   90.00
_cell.angle_gamma   90.00
#
_symmetry.space_group_name_H-M   'P 1'
#
loop_
_entity.id
_entity.type
_entity.pdbx_description
1 polymer ?
#
loop_
_entity_poly.entity_id
_entity_poly.type
_entity_poly.pdbx_seq_one_letter_code
_entity_poly.pdbx_strand_id
1 'polypeptide(L)'
;MNAAVKHPVTIKGPTLRDAMRQVAGGVCVITAGFGDERTGLTATSAVSLSVEPPTTIVCVNREASALPIIRSRRHFCVNVLGARHRAVADRFAGRGGTKGAARYAEATWTPLFTGALALEDALAAIDCEAEEFIERHSHIIVIGAVRALRIREGRPLIYSQGEYGELAPI
;
A
#
# COMPACT_ATOMS: atom_id res chain seq x y z
N MET A 1 8.68 29.75 3.98
CA MET A 1 8.33 29.73 5.42
C MET A 1 6.87 29.31 5.52
N ASN A 2 6.60 28.04 5.80
CA ASN A 2 5.23 27.54 5.94
C ASN A 2 4.85 27.61 7.42
N ALA A 3 3.96 28.53 7.78
CA ALA A 3 3.39 28.60 9.11
C ALA A 3 2.61 27.31 9.38
N ALA A 4 3.07 26.52 10.32
CA ALA A 4 2.36 25.36 10.81
C ALA A 4 1.00 25.84 11.36
N VAL A 5 -0.10 25.40 10.78
CA VAL A 5 -1.43 25.59 11.34
C VAL A 5 -1.48 24.85 12.68
N LYS A 6 -1.30 25.59 13.77
CA LYS A 6 -1.26 25.10 15.16
C LYS A 6 -2.63 25.20 15.82
N HIS A 7 -3.68 24.71 15.21
CA HIS A 7 -4.95 24.61 15.93
C HIS A 7 -5.48 23.18 15.83
N PRO A 8 -5.53 22.43 16.95
CA PRO A 8 -6.29 21.19 16.97
C PRO A 8 -7.74 21.52 16.72
N VAL A 9 -8.24 21.14 15.54
CA VAL A 9 -9.67 21.24 15.24
C VAL A 9 -10.37 20.15 16.04
N THR A 10 -11.13 20.55 17.06
CA THR A 10 -12.01 19.64 17.79
C THR A 10 -13.30 19.47 17.01
N ILE A 11 -13.45 18.33 16.35
CA ILE A 11 -14.68 17.95 15.66
C ILE A 11 -15.61 17.33 16.71
N LYS A 12 -16.80 17.92 16.89
CA LYS A 12 -17.86 17.35 17.72
C LYS A 12 -18.70 16.40 16.87
N GLY A 13 -18.94 15.16 17.36
CA GLY A 13 -19.73 14.15 16.64
C GLY A 13 -18.86 13.06 16.04
N PRO A 14 -19.24 12.49 14.86
CA PRO A 14 -18.50 11.42 14.18
C PRO A 14 -17.05 11.80 13.90
N THR A 15 -16.16 10.83 14.04
CA THR A 15 -14.71 11.03 13.80
C THR A 15 -14.36 10.91 12.32
N LEU A 16 -13.17 11.41 11.93
CA LEU A 16 -12.64 11.14 10.58
C LEU A 16 -12.60 9.64 10.26
N ARG A 17 -12.30 8.79 11.25
CA ARG A 17 -12.31 7.34 11.08
C ARG A 17 -13.70 6.83 10.68
N ASP A 18 -14.76 7.35 11.30
CA ASP A 18 -16.13 6.93 10.98
C ASP A 18 -16.51 7.35 9.54
N ALA A 19 -16.09 8.53 9.12
CA ALA A 19 -16.29 9.00 7.74
C ALA A 19 -15.47 8.15 6.74
N MET A 20 -14.20 7.88 7.02
CA MET A 20 -13.34 7.08 6.14
C MET A 20 -13.78 5.61 6.02
N ARG A 21 -14.50 5.08 7.00
CA ARG A 21 -15.11 3.73 6.90
C ARG A 21 -16.17 3.64 5.81
N GLN A 22 -16.77 4.76 5.40
CA GLN A 22 -17.75 4.79 4.30
C GLN A 22 -17.10 4.78 2.91
N VAL A 23 -15.79 5.04 2.85
CA VAL A 23 -15.07 5.01 1.58
C VAL A 23 -14.70 3.57 1.23
N ALA A 24 -15.19 3.09 0.09
CA ALA A 24 -14.73 1.83 -0.47
C ALA A 24 -13.38 2.05 -1.16
N GLY A 25 -12.37 1.31 -0.76
CA GLY A 25 -11.02 1.40 -1.33
C GLY A 25 -10.53 0.08 -1.88
N GLY A 26 -9.84 0.13 -3.02
CA GLY A 26 -9.11 -1.02 -3.54
C GLY A 26 -7.98 -1.42 -2.58
N VAL A 27 -7.87 -2.71 -2.30
CA VAL A 27 -6.85 -3.22 -1.38
C VAL A 27 -5.55 -3.47 -2.14
N CYS A 28 -4.47 -2.91 -1.62
CA CYS A 28 -3.12 -3.12 -2.12
C CYS A 28 -2.21 -3.70 -1.04
N VAL A 29 -1.20 -4.43 -1.46
CA VAL A 29 -0.03 -4.74 -0.63
C VAL A 29 1.15 -3.96 -1.15
N ILE A 30 1.76 -3.15 -0.28
CA ILE A 30 3.00 -2.45 -0.56
C ILE A 30 4.14 -3.31 -0.07
N THR A 31 4.99 -3.77 -0.98
CA THR A 31 6.17 -4.59 -0.67
C THR A 31 7.44 -3.77 -0.75
N ALA A 32 8.42 -4.10 0.07
CA ALA A 32 9.74 -3.48 0.08
C ALA A 32 10.81 -4.46 0.51
N GLY A 33 12.03 -4.26 0.03
CA GLY A 33 13.17 -5.12 0.31
C GLY A 33 13.12 -6.47 -0.43
N PHE A 34 14.15 -7.26 -0.24
CA PHE A 34 14.29 -8.60 -0.80
C PHE A 34 15.02 -9.52 0.18
N GLY A 35 15.07 -10.82 -0.11
CA GLY A 35 15.71 -11.79 0.79
C GLY A 35 15.07 -11.74 2.18
N ASP A 36 15.88 -11.76 3.22
CA ASP A 36 15.41 -11.77 4.62
C ASP A 36 14.90 -10.42 5.12
N GLU A 37 15.29 -9.32 4.45
CA GLU A 37 14.79 -7.98 4.78
C GLU A 37 13.41 -7.68 4.20
N ARG A 38 12.88 -8.55 3.33
CA ARG A 38 11.59 -8.30 2.69
C ARG A 38 10.48 -8.12 3.71
N THR A 39 9.69 -7.10 3.51
CA THR A 39 8.56 -6.75 4.36
C THR A 39 7.50 -6.03 3.54
N GLY A 40 6.44 -5.60 4.17
CA GLY A 40 5.38 -4.86 3.49
C GLY A 40 4.22 -4.54 4.42
N LEU A 41 3.20 -3.92 3.87
CA LEU A 41 1.97 -3.56 4.57
C LEU A 41 0.78 -3.64 3.63
N THR A 42 -0.41 -3.86 4.19
CA THR A 42 -1.68 -3.70 3.47
C THR A 42 -2.14 -2.26 3.56
N ALA A 43 -2.57 -1.70 2.45
CA ALA A 43 -3.03 -0.32 2.35
C ALA A 43 -4.20 -0.18 1.36
N THR A 44 -5.01 0.86 1.57
CA THR A 44 -6.01 1.36 0.62
C THR A 44 -5.65 2.77 0.14
N SER A 45 -4.46 3.25 0.47
CA SER A 45 -3.99 4.63 0.23
C SER A 45 -3.03 4.75 -0.97
N ALA A 46 -3.00 3.75 -1.85
CA ALA A 46 -2.23 3.82 -3.08
C ALA A 46 -3.07 4.49 -4.17
N VAL A 47 -2.56 5.57 -4.76
CA VAL A 47 -3.24 6.33 -5.80
C VAL A 47 -2.25 6.80 -6.87
N SER A 48 -2.74 7.00 -8.09
CA SER A 48 -1.96 7.67 -9.14
C SER A 48 -1.83 9.16 -8.82
N LEU A 49 -0.63 9.70 -8.89
CA LEU A 49 -0.37 11.14 -8.84
C LEU A 49 -0.38 11.76 -10.23
N SER A 50 0.29 11.12 -11.17
CA SER A 50 0.41 11.55 -12.55
C SER A 50 0.50 10.33 -13.46
N VAL A 51 -0.01 10.47 -14.68
CA VAL A 51 0.16 9.48 -15.73
C VAL A 51 1.40 9.79 -16.58
N GLU A 52 1.75 11.07 -16.68
CA GLU A 52 2.95 11.52 -17.42
C GLU A 52 3.63 12.67 -16.66
N PRO A 53 4.83 12.47 -16.12
CA PRO A 53 5.50 11.16 -15.95
C PRO A 53 4.70 10.23 -15.00
N PRO A 54 4.78 8.89 -15.20
CA PRO A 54 4.01 7.95 -14.42
C PRO A 54 4.50 7.92 -12.97
N THR A 55 3.63 8.36 -12.05
CA THR A 55 3.97 8.58 -10.65
C THR A 55 2.82 8.12 -9.75
N THR A 56 3.14 7.48 -8.64
CA THR A 56 2.17 7.03 -7.63
C THR A 56 2.44 7.65 -6.27
N ILE A 57 1.40 7.66 -5.43
CA ILE A 57 1.49 8.02 -4.01
C ILE A 57 1.05 6.84 -3.17
N VAL A 58 1.75 6.60 -2.07
CA VAL A 58 1.31 5.72 -1.00
C VAL A 58 1.47 6.42 0.36
N CYS A 59 0.48 6.31 1.24
CA CYS A 59 0.58 6.81 2.60
C CYS A 59 0.98 5.65 3.52
N VAL A 60 2.15 5.77 4.15
CA VAL A 60 2.72 4.74 5.02
C VAL A 60 2.74 5.24 6.46
N ASN A 61 2.20 4.46 7.39
CA ASN A 61 2.30 4.77 8.81
C ASN A 61 3.77 4.75 9.25
N ARG A 62 4.18 5.71 10.09
CA ARG A 62 5.55 5.80 10.64
C ARG A 62 5.98 4.55 11.40
N GLU A 63 5.03 3.86 12.05
CA GLU A 63 5.25 2.63 12.80
C GLU A 63 5.32 1.37 11.91
N ALA A 64 5.05 1.51 10.60
CA ALA A 64 5.10 0.37 9.69
C ALA A 64 6.53 -0.13 9.49
N SER A 65 6.76 -1.42 9.70
CA SER A 65 8.09 -2.06 9.53
C SER A 65 8.66 -1.94 8.11
N ALA A 66 7.80 -1.68 7.12
CA ALA A 66 8.22 -1.46 5.74
C ALA A 66 8.87 -0.08 5.51
N LEU A 67 8.53 0.94 6.32
CA LEU A 67 9.00 2.31 6.08
C LEU A 67 10.54 2.45 6.12
N PRO A 68 11.27 1.91 7.11
CA PRO A 68 12.73 1.94 7.11
C PRO A 68 13.34 1.29 5.87
N ILE A 69 12.75 0.20 5.40
CA ILE A 69 13.22 -0.54 4.22
C ILE A 69 12.95 0.26 2.94
N ILE A 70 11.75 0.86 2.79
CA ILE A 70 11.45 1.75 1.65
C ILE A 70 12.44 2.92 1.62
N ARG A 71 12.75 3.52 2.78
CA ARG A 71 13.71 4.63 2.86
C ARG A 71 15.12 4.23 2.48
N SER A 72 15.61 3.11 3.01
CA SER A 72 16.99 2.65 2.79
C SER A 72 17.21 2.10 1.38
N ARG A 73 16.24 1.37 0.85
CA ARG A 73 16.32 0.73 -0.47
C ARG A 73 15.81 1.62 -1.60
N ARG A 74 15.08 2.70 -1.28
CA ARG A 74 14.52 3.64 -2.26
C ARG A 74 13.64 2.98 -3.31
N HIS A 75 12.99 1.86 -2.96
CA HIS A 75 12.03 1.19 -3.84
C HIS A 75 10.85 0.56 -3.08
N PHE A 76 9.76 0.37 -3.78
CA PHE A 76 8.59 -0.38 -3.32
C PHE A 76 7.78 -0.86 -4.51
N CYS A 77 6.95 -1.88 -4.31
CA CYS A 77 5.98 -2.29 -5.32
C CYS A 77 4.56 -2.24 -4.74
N VAL A 78 3.65 -1.61 -5.48
CA VAL A 78 2.22 -1.60 -5.17
C VAL A 78 1.57 -2.78 -5.87
N ASN A 79 1.08 -3.76 -5.11
CA ASN A 79 0.39 -4.92 -5.62
C ASN A 79 -1.12 -4.75 -5.40
N VAL A 80 -1.87 -4.47 -6.45
CA VAL A 80 -3.33 -4.35 -6.42
C VAL A 80 -3.94 -5.75 -6.32
N LEU A 81 -4.67 -6.02 -5.25
CA LEU A 81 -5.15 -7.35 -4.93
C LEU A 81 -6.47 -7.67 -5.62
N GLY A 82 -6.58 -8.90 -6.11
CA GLY A 82 -7.86 -9.50 -6.52
C GLY A 82 -8.61 -10.11 -5.33
N ALA A 83 -9.91 -10.38 -5.49
CA ALA A 83 -10.79 -10.92 -4.44
C ALA A 83 -10.24 -12.21 -3.78
N ARG A 84 -9.52 -13.05 -4.54
CA ARG A 84 -8.89 -14.28 -4.04
C ARG A 84 -7.72 -14.03 -3.06
N HIS A 85 -7.17 -12.82 -3.02
CA HIS A 85 -5.99 -12.49 -2.23
C HIS A 85 -6.30 -12.01 -0.79
N ARG A 86 -7.50 -12.29 -0.27
CA ARG A 86 -7.86 -11.90 1.10
C ARG A 86 -6.83 -12.38 2.14
N ALA A 87 -6.37 -13.62 2.03
CA ALA A 87 -5.36 -14.17 2.95
C ALA A 87 -4.01 -13.42 2.87
N VAL A 88 -3.61 -12.98 1.67
CA VAL A 88 -2.43 -12.13 1.46
C VAL A 88 -2.63 -10.78 2.15
N ALA A 89 -3.79 -10.13 1.94
CA ALA A 89 -4.12 -8.86 2.59
C ALA A 89 -4.06 -8.98 4.12
N ASP A 90 -4.62 -10.03 4.70
CA ASP A 90 -4.61 -10.25 6.15
C ASP A 90 -3.20 -10.43 6.71
N ARG A 91 -2.34 -11.19 6.03
CA ARG A 91 -0.93 -11.38 6.44
C ARG A 91 -0.16 -10.06 6.45
N PHE A 92 -0.29 -9.25 5.40
CA PHE A 92 0.40 -7.97 5.31
C PHE A 92 -0.22 -6.89 6.21
N ALA A 93 -1.48 -7.05 6.62
CA ALA A 93 -2.10 -6.25 7.68
C ALA A 93 -1.62 -6.64 9.10
N GLY A 94 -0.81 -7.71 9.22
CA GLY A 94 -0.30 -8.19 10.50
C GLY A 94 -1.30 -9.04 11.30
N ARG A 95 -2.41 -9.46 10.69
CA ARG A 95 -3.34 -10.40 11.31
C ARG A 95 -2.64 -11.74 11.54
N GLY A 96 -2.88 -12.36 12.67
CA GLY A 96 -2.17 -13.59 13.06
C GLY A 96 -0.72 -13.39 13.49
N GLY A 97 -0.25 -12.12 13.69
CA GLY A 97 1.08 -11.83 14.21
C GLY A 97 2.24 -12.01 13.22
N THR A 98 1.96 -12.31 11.95
CA THR A 98 2.98 -12.54 10.92
C THR A 98 3.78 -11.28 10.63
N LYS A 99 5.11 -11.38 10.57
CA LYS A 99 6.04 -10.25 10.37
C LYS A 99 7.10 -10.55 9.31
N GLY A 100 7.69 -9.49 8.74
CA GLY A 100 8.83 -9.56 7.84
C GLY A 100 8.62 -10.54 6.68
N ALA A 101 9.64 -11.36 6.40
CA ALA A 101 9.66 -12.32 5.31
C ALA A 101 8.55 -13.39 5.39
N ALA A 102 8.07 -13.73 6.60
CA ALA A 102 6.99 -14.69 6.77
C ALA A 102 5.65 -14.25 6.15
N ARG A 103 5.44 -12.95 5.93
CA ARG A 103 4.25 -12.41 5.23
C ARG A 103 4.12 -12.91 3.79
N TYR A 104 5.23 -13.32 3.18
CA TYR A 104 5.30 -13.74 1.79
C TYR A 104 4.95 -15.21 1.56
N ALA A 105 4.74 -15.98 2.63
CA ALA A 105 4.37 -17.39 2.54
C ALA A 105 3.06 -17.61 1.76
N GLU A 106 2.90 -18.80 1.17
CA GLU A 106 1.69 -19.25 0.47
C GLU A 106 1.27 -18.39 -0.75
N ALA A 107 2.20 -17.61 -1.30
CA ALA A 107 2.01 -16.88 -2.53
C ALA A 107 3.33 -16.81 -3.31
N THR A 108 3.25 -16.65 -4.62
CA THR A 108 4.42 -16.54 -5.48
C THR A 108 4.75 -15.07 -5.73
N TRP A 109 6.00 -14.74 -5.53
CA TRP A 109 6.51 -13.38 -5.64
C TRP A 109 7.74 -13.33 -6.53
N THR A 110 7.77 -12.39 -7.45
CA THR A 110 8.88 -12.19 -8.38
C THR A 110 9.32 -10.72 -8.36
N PRO A 111 10.63 -10.43 -8.43
CA PRO A 111 11.08 -9.05 -8.56
C PRO A 111 10.72 -8.51 -9.96
N LEU A 112 10.47 -7.20 -10.03
CA LEU A 112 10.43 -6.45 -11.28
C LEU A 112 11.73 -5.65 -11.45
N PHE A 113 11.66 -4.45 -12.01
CA PHE A 113 12.83 -3.64 -12.36
C PHE A 113 13.64 -3.18 -11.13
N THR A 114 12.97 -2.69 -10.06
CA THR A 114 13.66 -2.16 -8.87
C THR A 114 14.17 -3.23 -7.91
N GLY A 115 13.71 -4.46 -8.08
CA GLY A 115 13.96 -5.58 -7.17
C GLY A 115 12.93 -5.72 -6.06
N ALA A 116 11.98 -4.78 -5.91
CA ALA A 116 10.84 -4.97 -5.03
C ALA A 116 9.96 -6.12 -5.53
N LEU A 117 9.45 -6.93 -4.58
CA LEU A 117 8.72 -8.15 -4.93
C LEU A 117 7.29 -7.86 -5.35
N ALA A 118 6.94 -8.28 -6.54
CA ALA A 118 5.58 -8.24 -7.08
C ALA A 118 4.87 -9.57 -6.87
N LEU A 119 3.63 -9.54 -6.40
CA LEU A 119 2.77 -10.72 -6.32
C LEU A 119 2.47 -11.19 -7.75
N GLU A 120 2.76 -12.46 -8.04
CA GLU A 120 2.73 -13.01 -9.41
C GLU A 120 1.39 -12.84 -10.09
N ASP A 121 0.31 -13.02 -9.34
CA ASP A 121 -1.06 -12.98 -9.83
C ASP A 121 -1.88 -11.78 -9.31
N ALA A 122 -1.21 -10.69 -8.86
CA ALA A 122 -1.87 -9.42 -8.59
C ALA A 122 -2.59 -8.89 -9.83
N LEU A 123 -3.69 -8.15 -9.66
CA LEU A 123 -4.37 -7.47 -10.78
C LEU A 123 -3.48 -6.42 -11.43
N ALA A 124 -2.71 -5.70 -10.62
CA ALA A 124 -1.62 -4.86 -11.09
C ALA A 124 -0.46 -4.93 -10.10
N ALA A 125 0.76 -4.98 -10.62
CA ALA A 125 1.96 -4.73 -9.86
C ALA A 125 2.64 -3.49 -10.44
N ILE A 126 2.83 -2.48 -9.60
CA ILE A 126 3.37 -1.17 -9.96
C ILE A 126 4.68 -1.01 -9.21
N ASP A 127 5.77 -1.23 -9.90
CA ASP A 127 7.11 -1.20 -9.33
C ASP A 127 7.68 0.20 -9.40
N CYS A 128 8.08 0.74 -8.25
CA CYS A 128 8.39 2.16 -8.07
C CYS A 128 9.74 2.39 -7.43
N GLU A 129 10.44 3.39 -7.91
CA GLU A 129 11.55 4.03 -7.22
C GLU A 129 11.00 5.16 -6.35
N ALA A 130 11.32 5.16 -5.04
CA ALA A 130 10.84 6.16 -4.10
C ALA A 130 11.66 7.46 -4.27
N GLU A 131 11.02 8.52 -4.75
CA GLU A 131 11.64 9.81 -5.03
C GLU A 131 11.56 10.76 -3.84
N GLU A 132 10.37 10.90 -3.24
CA GLU A 132 10.12 11.88 -2.19
C GLU A 132 9.39 11.28 -0.99
N PHE A 133 9.71 11.79 0.20
CA PHE A 133 9.08 11.42 1.47
C PHE A 133 8.59 12.69 2.17
N ILE A 134 7.28 12.88 2.23
CA ILE A 134 6.65 14.03 2.87
C ILE A 134 6.09 13.60 4.21
N GLU A 135 6.70 14.07 5.28
CA GLU A 135 6.29 13.73 6.63
C GLU A 135 5.06 14.51 7.06
N ARG A 136 4.02 13.81 7.53
CA ARG A 136 2.80 14.40 8.07
C ARG A 136 2.25 13.57 9.22
N HIS A 137 2.28 14.15 10.42
CA HIS A 137 1.74 13.53 11.63
C HIS A 137 2.16 12.06 11.80
N SER A 138 1.21 11.13 11.86
CA SER A 138 1.43 9.69 12.01
C SER A 138 1.82 8.97 10.72
N HIS A 139 1.80 9.65 9.58
CA HIS A 139 2.05 9.05 8.27
C HIS A 139 3.10 9.82 7.48
N ILE A 140 3.62 9.11 6.48
CA ILE A 140 4.53 9.66 5.48
C ILE A 140 3.90 9.39 4.11
N ILE A 141 3.81 10.44 3.30
CA ILE A 141 3.48 10.30 1.89
C ILE A 141 4.77 9.93 1.17
N VAL A 142 4.78 8.79 0.50
CA VAL A 142 5.88 8.37 -0.36
C VAL A 142 5.44 8.57 -1.80
N ILE A 143 6.18 9.37 -2.54
CA ILE A 143 6.00 9.58 -3.97
C ILE A 143 6.98 8.67 -4.70
N GLY A 144 6.48 7.89 -5.66
CA GLY A 144 7.28 6.94 -6.41
C GLY A 144 7.14 7.08 -7.90
N ALA A 145 8.27 7.20 -8.60
CA ALA A 145 8.33 7.09 -10.05
C ALA A 145 8.11 5.62 -10.47
N VAL A 146 7.17 5.38 -11.35
CA VAL A 146 6.88 4.04 -11.86
C VAL A 146 7.99 3.59 -12.81
N ARG A 147 8.58 2.42 -12.54
CA ARG A 147 9.69 1.86 -13.31
C ARG A 147 9.30 0.64 -14.13
N ALA A 148 8.33 -0.14 -13.63
CA ALA A 148 7.77 -1.28 -14.36
C ALA A 148 6.32 -1.54 -13.93
N LEU A 149 5.57 -2.17 -14.83
CA LEU A 149 4.16 -2.52 -14.63
C LEU A 149 3.91 -3.96 -15.07
N ARG A 150 3.02 -4.63 -14.34
CA ARG A 150 2.40 -5.88 -14.76
C ARG A 150 0.91 -5.80 -14.45
N ILE A 151 0.06 -6.19 -15.42
CA ILE A 151 -1.40 -6.11 -15.30
C ILE A 151 -2.00 -7.48 -15.61
N ARG A 152 -3.04 -7.86 -14.89
CA ARG A 152 -3.85 -9.06 -15.11
C ARG A 152 -5.32 -8.74 -14.93
N GLU A 153 -6.16 -9.51 -15.58
CA GLU A 153 -7.62 -9.44 -15.41
C GLU A 153 -8.06 -10.09 -14.10
N GLY A 154 -9.18 -9.63 -13.57
CA GLY A 154 -9.81 -10.19 -12.37
C GLY A 154 -10.70 -9.19 -11.64
N ARG A 155 -11.37 -9.65 -10.58
CA ARG A 155 -12.21 -8.82 -9.72
C ARG A 155 -11.37 -8.26 -8.58
N PRO A 156 -11.44 -6.94 -8.30
CA PRO A 156 -10.64 -6.32 -7.25
C PRO A 156 -11.13 -6.71 -5.85
N LEU A 157 -10.19 -6.84 -4.93
CA LEU A 157 -10.49 -6.90 -3.50
C LEU A 157 -10.75 -5.48 -3.01
N ILE A 158 -11.93 -5.26 -2.43
CA ILE A 158 -12.37 -3.97 -1.88
C ILE A 158 -12.42 -4.05 -0.36
N TYR A 159 -12.11 -2.95 0.29
CA TYR A 159 -12.29 -2.79 1.74
C TYR A 159 -13.21 -1.60 2.03
N SER A 160 -14.28 -1.85 2.78
CA SER A 160 -15.24 -0.84 3.22
C SER A 160 -15.87 -1.25 4.54
N GLN A 161 -16.19 -0.29 5.39
CA GLN A 161 -16.88 -0.50 6.69
C GLN A 161 -16.21 -1.52 7.64
N GLY A 162 -14.92 -1.81 7.43
CA GLY A 162 -14.18 -2.77 8.24
C GLY A 162 -14.13 -4.19 7.66
N GLU A 163 -14.69 -4.40 6.48
CA GLU A 163 -14.81 -5.72 5.85
C GLU A 163 -14.22 -5.73 4.43
N TYR A 164 -13.78 -6.91 4.01
CA TYR A 164 -13.41 -7.16 2.64
C TYR A 164 -14.65 -7.56 1.82
N GLY A 165 -14.67 -7.09 0.58
CA GLY A 165 -15.68 -7.44 -0.41
C GLY A 165 -15.12 -7.43 -1.82
N GLU A 166 -15.98 -7.68 -2.78
CA GLU A 166 -15.70 -7.52 -4.21
C GLU A 166 -16.81 -6.70 -4.88
N LEU A 167 -16.52 -6.16 -6.06
CA LEU A 167 -17.53 -5.44 -6.84
C LEU A 167 -18.53 -6.44 -7.41
N ALA A 168 -19.83 -6.23 -7.14
CA ALA A 168 -20.90 -6.90 -7.86
C ALA A 168 -21.23 -6.11 -9.13
N PRO A 169 -21.59 -6.77 -10.25
CA PRO A 169 -22.20 -6.08 -11.38
C PRO A 169 -23.49 -5.37 -10.94
N ILE A 170 -23.72 -4.17 -11.48
CA ILE A 170 -24.97 -3.42 -11.29
C ILE A 170 -26.04 -3.99 -12.22
#